data_f799fda175765f9482942161dd79f296
#
_entry.id   f799fda175765f9482942161dd79f296
#
_cell.length_a   1.000
_cell.length_b   1.000
_cell.length_c   1.000
_cell.angle_alpha   90.00
_cell.angle_beta   90.00
_cell.angle_gamma   90.00
#
_symmetry.space_group_name_H-M   'P 1'
#
loop_
_entity.id
_entity.type
_entity.pdbx_description
1 polymer ?
#
loop_
_entity_poly.entity_id
_entity_poly.type
_entity_poly.pdbx_seq_one_letter_code
_entity_poly.pdbx_strand_id
1 'polypeptide(L)'
;MPPVERQHRDEARRGDDPPDVPREAGLGDAHRATPRPSRRARARAPTRRPPQAHCTLLAKRRSQSKAAIGGIVAEGLAVLEAEPAEMTDLADREALLKALCEITDGKMYCEGERAKLTRMLSALKEAAGAVGEAADILQGVNVETYGSLSKREKVDYILDQVRLMLAKGDRVRAYILSKKVQRKTLLEDDLQDLKVRFYKLMVEYHVLEDEPFELAQDFFAIFSTKCVLDDEAAWRDALSSTAIFLALSDHAPGVSDMMHRVLADAAAAPKLDALPTSKALLALFTTDEIIAYPMPDHQAAVEDHPCLKTAGDDVHLRWKKTLHTRVVQHNVRVVAKYYRQISVARLANLLGLSEDEAERHVSHMVSSNGLYCKIDRPAGIAQFHKPKPPDEVLQDWAGDISKMLNLVEMTCHLINKESMLHKDVLGL
;
A
#
# COMPACT_ATOMS: atom_id res chain seq x y z
N MET A 1 -37.91 1.44 36.65
CA MET A 1 -39.40 1.58 36.75
C MET A 1 -39.90 2.45 35.63
N PRO A 2 -41.01 2.08 35.07
CA PRO A 2 -41.52 2.28 33.72
C PRO A 2 -42.67 3.31 33.70
N PRO A 3 -43.60 3.38 32.79
CA PRO A 3 -44.00 2.56 31.62
C PRO A 3 -44.40 3.38 30.35
N VAL A 4 -44.51 2.73 29.17
CA VAL A 4 -45.71 2.17 28.49
C VAL A 4 -46.80 3.20 28.08
N GLU A 5 -47.12 3.16 26.81
CA GLU A 5 -48.48 3.13 26.20
C GLU A 5 -48.28 3.30 24.68
N ARG A 6 -48.54 2.40 23.79
CA ARG A 6 -49.72 1.63 23.32
C ARG A 6 -51.01 2.47 23.28
N GLN A 7 -51.51 2.67 22.11
CA GLN A 7 -52.94 2.47 21.71
C GLN A 7 -53.08 2.92 20.24
N HIS A 8 -53.60 2.18 19.47
CA HIS A 8 -54.86 1.58 19.03
C HIS A 8 -55.26 2.15 17.68
N ARG A 9 -55.43 1.28 16.65
CA ARG A 9 -56.73 0.74 16.18
C ARG A 9 -57.65 1.81 15.65
N ASP A 10 -58.30 1.72 14.58
CA ASP A 10 -59.04 0.69 13.83
C ASP A 10 -59.76 1.37 12.64
N GLU A 11 -60.08 0.51 11.67
CA GLU A 11 -61.34 0.51 10.88
C GLU A 11 -61.52 1.59 9.79
N ALA A 12 -62.04 1.35 8.65
CA ALA A 12 -62.95 0.31 8.13
C ALA A 12 -62.95 0.33 6.59
N ARG A 13 -62.98 -0.83 6.01
CA ARG A 13 -63.95 -1.42 5.08
C ARG A 13 -64.99 -0.53 4.39
N ARG A 14 -65.04 -0.70 3.10
CA ARG A 14 -66.18 -0.96 2.17
C ARG A 14 -65.71 -0.52 0.78
N GLY A 15 -65.73 -1.31 -0.25
CA GLY A 15 -66.74 -2.20 -0.81
C GLY A 15 -67.45 -1.41 -1.86
N ASP A 16 -67.23 -1.77 -3.14
CA ASP A 16 -68.34 -2.04 -4.05
C ASP A 16 -67.80 -2.44 -5.41
N ASP A 17 -68.42 -3.47 -5.89
CA ASP A 17 -68.25 -4.19 -7.12
C ASP A 17 -68.91 -3.44 -8.33
N PRO A 18 -68.79 -4.03 -9.54
CA PRO A 18 -68.88 -3.29 -10.82
C PRO A 18 -70.31 -3.27 -11.40
N PRO A 19 -70.49 -2.61 -12.50
CA PRO A 19 -71.60 -2.99 -13.38
C PRO A 19 -71.19 -3.36 -14.80
N ASP A 20 -71.57 -4.57 -15.11
CA ASP A 20 -72.36 -5.08 -16.25
C ASP A 20 -72.16 -4.53 -17.66
N VAL A 21 -72.00 -5.57 -18.45
CA VAL A 21 -72.11 -5.70 -19.92
C VAL A 21 -73.53 -5.35 -20.41
N PRO A 22 -73.67 -4.95 -21.67
CA PRO A 22 -74.65 -5.62 -22.52
C PRO A 22 -74.08 -6.21 -23.80
N ARG A 23 -74.49 -7.48 -24.01
CA ARG A 23 -74.58 -8.13 -25.33
C ARG A 23 -75.74 -7.56 -26.14
N GLU A 24 -75.52 -7.54 -27.43
CA GLU A 24 -76.45 -8.02 -28.48
C GLU A 24 -75.94 -7.57 -29.85
N ALA A 25 -75.66 -8.41 -30.73
CA ALA A 25 -76.40 -9.22 -31.64
C ALA A 25 -76.56 -8.55 -33.03
N GLY A 26 -76.21 -9.26 -34.03
CA GLY A 26 -76.71 -8.95 -35.36
C GLY A 26 -75.86 -9.41 -36.55
N LEU A 27 -76.01 -10.62 -36.93
CA LEU A 27 -75.99 -11.23 -38.31
C LEU A 27 -75.67 -10.30 -39.48
N GLY A 28 -74.78 -10.76 -40.40
CA GLY A 28 -74.69 -10.27 -41.75
C GLY A 28 -73.61 -10.98 -42.59
N ASP A 29 -74.02 -12.08 -43.23
CA ASP A 29 -73.24 -12.80 -44.25
C ASP A 29 -72.82 -11.88 -45.42
N ALA A 30 -71.53 -11.97 -45.75
CA ALA A 30 -71.11 -11.68 -47.13
C ALA A 30 -69.78 -12.40 -47.45
N HIS A 31 -69.92 -13.45 -48.21
CA HIS A 31 -68.85 -14.09 -48.97
C HIS A 31 -68.01 -13.05 -49.74
N ARG A 32 -66.74 -13.00 -49.43
CA ARG A 32 -65.74 -12.48 -50.34
C ARG A 32 -64.41 -13.19 -50.21
N ALA A 33 -64.05 -13.75 -51.37
CA ALA A 33 -62.87 -14.50 -51.67
C ALA A 33 -61.56 -13.93 -51.04
N THR A 34 -60.84 -14.76 -50.30
CA THR A 34 -59.43 -14.53 -49.93
C THR A 34 -58.53 -14.68 -51.14
N PRO A 35 -57.72 -13.69 -51.51
CA PRO A 35 -56.66 -13.93 -52.45
C PRO A 35 -55.54 -14.69 -51.78
N ARG A 36 -55.14 -15.83 -52.32
CA ARG A 36 -53.95 -16.58 -52.01
C ARG A 36 -52.73 -15.66 -51.98
N PRO A 37 -51.93 -15.59 -50.93
CA PRO A 37 -50.68 -14.86 -51.01
C PRO A 37 -49.73 -15.62 -51.93
N SER A 38 -49.37 -14.95 -53.00
CA SER A 38 -48.36 -15.31 -53.99
C SER A 38 -47.08 -15.70 -53.26
N ARG A 39 -46.47 -16.83 -53.63
CA ARG A 39 -45.10 -17.21 -53.35
C ARG A 39 -44.14 -16.13 -53.90
N ARG A 40 -43.99 -14.99 -53.22
CA ARG A 40 -42.92 -14.06 -53.47
C ARG A 40 -42.02 -14.09 -52.27
N ALA A 41 -40.83 -14.64 -52.52
CA ALA A 41 -39.59 -14.33 -51.89
C ALA A 41 -39.65 -14.12 -50.35
N ARG A 42 -39.53 -15.18 -49.59
CA ARG A 42 -38.78 -15.07 -48.35
C ARG A 42 -37.39 -14.55 -48.75
N ALA A 43 -37.21 -13.23 -48.70
CA ALA A 43 -35.92 -12.63 -48.63
C ALA A 43 -35.28 -13.30 -47.41
N ARG A 44 -34.34 -14.20 -47.62
CA ARG A 44 -33.40 -14.66 -46.59
C ARG A 44 -32.84 -13.37 -46.01
N ALA A 45 -33.20 -13.08 -44.75
CA ALA A 45 -32.45 -12.13 -43.96
C ALA A 45 -30.97 -12.46 -44.17
N PRO A 46 -30.14 -11.49 -44.52
CA PRO A 46 -28.72 -11.77 -44.60
C PRO A 46 -28.33 -12.37 -43.27
N THR A 47 -27.93 -13.62 -43.27
CA THR A 47 -27.25 -14.21 -42.13
C THR A 47 -26.04 -13.34 -41.92
N ARG A 48 -26.15 -12.37 -40.99
CA ARG A 48 -25.01 -11.60 -40.53
C ARG A 48 -24.01 -12.66 -40.01
N ARG A 49 -23.04 -12.99 -40.83
CA ARG A 49 -21.89 -13.76 -40.37
C ARG A 49 -21.36 -13.03 -39.15
N PRO A 50 -21.06 -13.73 -38.06
CA PRO A 50 -20.56 -13.07 -36.87
C PRO A 50 -19.40 -12.17 -37.27
N PRO A 51 -19.33 -10.92 -36.79
CA PRO A 51 -18.32 -9.93 -37.18
C PRO A 51 -16.89 -10.44 -37.03
N GLN A 52 -16.68 -11.42 -36.18
CA GLN A 52 -15.43 -12.13 -35.94
C GLN A 52 -14.81 -12.77 -37.19
N ALA A 53 -15.60 -13.50 -37.98
CA ALA A 53 -15.08 -14.19 -39.15
C ALA A 53 -14.65 -13.19 -40.24
N HIS A 54 -15.26 -12.02 -40.30
CA HIS A 54 -14.94 -10.97 -41.26
C HIS A 54 -13.64 -10.24 -40.88
N CYS A 55 -13.47 -9.89 -39.62
CA CYS A 55 -12.24 -9.24 -39.11
C CYS A 55 -11.01 -10.12 -39.27
N THR A 56 -11.12 -11.40 -38.94
CA THR A 56 -9.98 -12.35 -39.03
C THR A 56 -9.60 -12.65 -40.49
N LEU A 57 -10.57 -12.80 -41.39
CA LEU A 57 -10.31 -13.03 -42.80
C LEU A 57 -9.66 -11.82 -43.46
N LEU A 58 -10.10 -10.61 -43.16
CA LEU A 58 -9.52 -9.38 -43.68
C LEU A 58 -8.10 -9.15 -43.16
N ALA A 59 -7.84 -9.40 -41.89
CA ALA A 59 -6.55 -9.16 -41.26
C ALA A 59 -5.48 -10.20 -41.66
N LYS A 60 -5.86 -11.45 -42.01
CA LYS A 60 -4.96 -12.52 -42.49
C LYS A 60 -4.58 -12.41 -43.96
N ARG A 61 -5.18 -11.52 -44.73
CA ARG A 61 -4.75 -11.31 -46.13
C ARG A 61 -3.36 -10.69 -46.17
N ARG A 62 -2.43 -11.35 -46.86
CA ARG A 62 -1.09 -10.83 -47.12
C ARG A 62 -1.19 -9.53 -47.91
N SER A 63 -0.43 -8.50 -47.57
CA SER A 63 -0.36 -7.19 -48.22
C SER A 63 -1.44 -6.15 -47.86
N GLN A 64 -2.09 -6.24 -46.73
CA GLN A 64 -2.95 -5.12 -46.24
C GLN A 64 -2.12 -3.94 -45.79
N SER A 65 -2.59 -2.71 -46.10
CA SER A 65 -1.93 -1.51 -45.64
C SER A 65 -2.09 -1.34 -44.10
N LYS A 66 -1.10 -0.73 -43.43
CA LYS A 66 -1.17 -0.44 -42.00
C LYS A 66 -2.44 0.32 -41.63
N ALA A 67 -2.85 1.28 -42.47
CA ALA A 67 -4.05 2.10 -42.26
C ALA A 67 -5.34 1.25 -42.31
N ALA A 68 -5.42 0.26 -43.22
CA ALA A 68 -6.60 -0.61 -43.31
C ALA A 68 -6.76 -1.51 -42.06
N ILE A 69 -5.65 -2.03 -41.54
CA ILE A 69 -5.67 -2.84 -40.31
C ILE A 69 -6.03 -1.97 -39.10
N GLY A 70 -5.46 -0.78 -38.99
CA GLY A 70 -5.80 0.20 -37.93
C GLY A 70 -7.28 0.59 -37.99
N GLY A 71 -7.85 0.82 -39.18
CA GLY A 71 -9.27 1.12 -39.36
C GLY A 71 -10.16 -0.04 -38.90
N ILE A 72 -9.85 -1.29 -39.26
CA ILE A 72 -10.62 -2.47 -38.82
C ILE A 72 -10.61 -2.61 -37.29
N VAL A 73 -9.45 -2.38 -36.69
CA VAL A 73 -9.30 -2.47 -35.22
C VAL A 73 -10.09 -1.32 -34.56
N ALA A 74 -9.99 -0.10 -35.07
CA ALA A 74 -10.74 1.06 -34.56
C ALA A 74 -12.25 0.88 -34.67
N GLU A 75 -12.75 0.37 -35.81
CA GLU A 75 -14.18 0.04 -35.95
C GLU A 75 -14.60 -1.09 -34.99
N GLY A 76 -13.77 -2.11 -34.82
CA GLY A 76 -14.00 -3.18 -33.84
C GLY A 76 -14.10 -2.67 -32.41
N LEU A 77 -13.23 -1.73 -32.02
CA LEU A 77 -13.26 -1.05 -30.73
C LEU A 77 -14.52 -0.19 -30.59
N ALA A 78 -14.86 0.60 -31.60
CA ALA A 78 -16.08 1.45 -31.58
C ALA A 78 -17.36 0.62 -31.40
N VAL A 79 -17.45 -0.55 -32.04
CA VAL A 79 -18.57 -1.49 -31.84
C VAL A 79 -18.60 -2.04 -30.41
N LEU A 80 -17.45 -2.31 -29.80
CA LEU A 80 -17.36 -2.82 -28.41
C LEU A 80 -17.65 -1.73 -27.36
N GLU A 81 -17.35 -0.47 -27.66
CA GLU A 81 -17.60 0.69 -26.79
C GLU A 81 -19.03 1.22 -26.91
N ALA A 82 -19.63 1.19 -28.13
CA ALA A 82 -20.92 1.82 -28.39
C ALA A 82 -22.11 1.06 -27.81
N GLU A 83 -22.05 -0.27 -27.64
CA GLU A 83 -23.23 -1.06 -27.26
C GLU A 83 -22.95 -2.21 -26.30
N PRO A 84 -23.02 -1.97 -24.99
CA PRO A 84 -23.14 -3.08 -24.04
C PRO A 84 -24.49 -3.80 -24.13
N ALA A 85 -25.52 -3.21 -24.80
CA ALA A 85 -26.91 -3.72 -24.83
C ALA A 85 -27.30 -4.52 -26.08
N GLU A 86 -26.62 -4.37 -27.22
CA GLU A 86 -27.02 -5.08 -28.47
C GLU A 86 -26.25 -6.40 -28.71
N MET A 87 -25.08 -6.62 -28.10
CA MET A 87 -24.43 -7.95 -28.09
C MET A 87 -24.94 -8.77 -26.92
N THR A 88 -26.03 -9.46 -27.14
CA THR A 88 -26.72 -10.30 -26.13
C THR A 88 -25.92 -11.51 -25.67
N ASP A 89 -24.85 -11.91 -26.38
CA ASP A 89 -24.04 -13.07 -26.04
C ASP A 89 -22.63 -12.67 -25.59
N LEU A 90 -22.35 -12.83 -24.29
CA LEU A 90 -21.01 -12.63 -23.69
C LEU A 90 -19.93 -13.45 -24.41
N ALA A 91 -20.30 -14.64 -24.90
CA ALA A 91 -19.40 -15.53 -25.65
C ALA A 91 -18.96 -14.92 -27.00
N ASP A 92 -19.85 -14.25 -27.71
CA ASP A 92 -19.52 -13.59 -28.97
C ASP A 92 -18.63 -12.37 -28.77
N ARG A 93 -18.86 -11.63 -27.68
CA ARG A 93 -18.01 -10.49 -27.29
C ARG A 93 -16.59 -10.95 -26.92
N GLU A 94 -16.48 -12.02 -26.16
CA GLU A 94 -15.18 -12.61 -25.80
C GLU A 94 -14.43 -13.12 -27.05
N ALA A 95 -15.13 -13.80 -27.94
CA ALA A 95 -14.53 -14.31 -29.16
C ALA A 95 -14.09 -13.19 -30.11
N LEU A 96 -14.85 -12.08 -30.21
CA LEU A 96 -14.45 -10.89 -30.97
C LEU A 96 -13.19 -10.24 -30.37
N LEU A 97 -13.16 -10.04 -29.05
CA LEU A 97 -12.00 -9.50 -28.36
C LEU A 97 -10.75 -10.35 -28.57
N LYS A 98 -10.86 -11.67 -28.45
CA LYS A 98 -9.73 -12.60 -28.72
C LYS A 98 -9.23 -12.48 -30.15
N ALA A 99 -10.14 -12.43 -31.13
CA ALA A 99 -9.77 -12.26 -32.53
C ALA A 99 -9.06 -10.93 -32.80
N LEU A 100 -9.50 -9.83 -32.18
CA LEU A 100 -8.86 -8.52 -32.30
C LEU A 100 -7.50 -8.49 -31.61
N CYS A 101 -7.37 -9.14 -30.45
CA CYS A 101 -6.07 -9.29 -29.76
C CYS A 101 -5.06 -10.08 -30.63
N GLU A 102 -5.48 -11.16 -31.29
CA GLU A 102 -4.63 -11.92 -32.22
C GLU A 102 -4.22 -11.07 -33.45
N ILE A 103 -5.11 -10.24 -33.95
CA ILE A 103 -4.84 -9.36 -35.10
C ILE A 103 -3.80 -8.29 -34.73
N THR A 104 -3.87 -7.74 -33.52
CA THR A 104 -2.98 -6.67 -33.06
C THR A 104 -1.64 -7.18 -32.55
N ASP A 105 -1.49 -8.49 -32.39
CA ASP A 105 -0.25 -9.08 -31.88
C ASP A 105 0.97 -8.77 -32.77
N GLY A 106 2.05 -8.28 -32.15
CA GLY A 106 3.31 -7.95 -32.84
C GLY A 106 3.25 -6.72 -33.75
N LYS A 107 2.17 -5.90 -33.73
CA LYS A 107 2.03 -4.72 -34.60
C LYS A 107 2.23 -3.43 -33.83
N MET A 108 3.39 -2.80 -34.00
CA MET A 108 3.76 -1.55 -33.29
C MET A 108 2.81 -0.38 -33.53
N TYR A 109 2.11 -0.33 -34.67
CA TYR A 109 1.19 0.77 -34.99
C TYR A 109 -0.21 0.62 -34.38
N CYS A 110 -0.52 -0.51 -33.72
CA CYS A 110 -1.78 -0.77 -33.02
C CYS A 110 -1.56 -1.03 -31.51
N GLU A 111 -0.47 -0.49 -30.93
CA GLU A 111 -0.13 -0.72 -29.53
C GLU A 111 -1.17 -0.14 -28.56
N GLY A 112 -1.69 1.06 -28.85
CA GLY A 112 -2.72 1.72 -28.04
C GLY A 112 -4.03 0.95 -28.01
N GLU A 113 -4.47 0.52 -29.20
CA GLU A 113 -5.69 -0.28 -29.37
C GLU A 113 -5.53 -1.65 -28.69
N ARG A 114 -4.35 -2.28 -28.81
CA ARG A 114 -4.05 -3.54 -28.14
C ARG A 114 -4.17 -3.43 -26.63
N ALA A 115 -3.63 -2.37 -26.02
CA ALA A 115 -3.74 -2.14 -24.59
C ALA A 115 -5.21 -2.02 -24.14
N LYS A 116 -6.04 -1.30 -24.90
CA LYS A 116 -7.48 -1.18 -24.61
C LYS A 116 -8.21 -2.52 -24.75
N LEU A 117 -7.95 -3.26 -25.84
CA LEU A 117 -8.57 -4.56 -26.08
C LEU A 117 -8.23 -5.60 -25.01
N THR A 118 -6.95 -5.68 -24.62
CA THR A 118 -6.52 -6.60 -23.56
C THR A 118 -7.10 -6.23 -22.21
N ARG A 119 -7.26 -4.93 -21.90
CA ARG A 119 -7.92 -4.46 -20.69
C ARG A 119 -9.41 -4.84 -20.68
N MET A 120 -10.13 -4.66 -21.80
CA MET A 120 -11.52 -5.08 -21.92
C MET A 120 -11.69 -6.59 -21.79
N LEU A 121 -10.81 -7.39 -22.41
CA LEU A 121 -10.84 -8.84 -22.31
C LEU A 121 -10.58 -9.32 -20.89
N SER A 122 -9.61 -8.72 -20.21
CA SER A 122 -9.31 -8.99 -18.80
C SER A 122 -10.49 -8.67 -17.90
N ALA A 123 -11.15 -7.51 -18.08
CA ALA A 123 -12.34 -7.12 -17.32
C ALA A 123 -13.51 -8.10 -17.48
N LEU A 124 -13.71 -8.62 -18.71
CA LEU A 124 -14.72 -9.66 -18.95
C LEU A 124 -14.41 -10.97 -18.24
N LYS A 125 -13.13 -11.38 -18.24
CA LYS A 125 -12.69 -12.59 -17.52
C LYS A 125 -12.77 -12.43 -16.02
N GLU A 126 -12.47 -11.25 -15.50
CA GLU A 126 -12.64 -10.92 -14.09
C GLU A 126 -14.12 -10.99 -13.68
N ALA A 127 -15.02 -10.41 -14.49
CA ALA A 127 -16.47 -10.50 -14.25
C ALA A 127 -17.00 -11.94 -14.30
N ALA A 128 -16.37 -12.82 -15.07
CA ALA A 128 -16.67 -14.25 -15.11
C ALA A 128 -16.04 -15.05 -13.95
N GLY A 129 -15.29 -14.38 -13.03
CA GLY A 129 -14.63 -15.02 -11.89
C GLY A 129 -13.29 -15.69 -12.21
N ALA A 130 -12.82 -15.64 -13.47
CA ALA A 130 -11.56 -16.24 -13.90
C ALA A 130 -10.36 -15.28 -13.72
N VAL A 131 -10.09 -14.87 -12.46
CA VAL A 131 -9.04 -13.88 -12.12
C VAL A 131 -7.64 -14.31 -12.62
N GLY A 132 -7.32 -15.61 -12.56
CA GLY A 132 -6.04 -16.12 -13.03
C GLY A 132 -5.83 -15.90 -14.54
N GLU A 133 -6.84 -16.19 -15.37
CA GLU A 133 -6.79 -15.95 -16.81
C GLU A 133 -6.72 -14.44 -17.13
N ALA A 134 -7.49 -13.64 -16.41
CA ALA A 134 -7.48 -12.18 -16.56
C ALA A 134 -6.09 -11.59 -16.29
N ALA A 135 -5.42 -12.05 -15.23
CA ALA A 135 -4.07 -11.65 -14.88
C ALA A 135 -3.03 -12.05 -15.95
N ASP A 136 -3.13 -13.28 -16.46
CA ASP A 136 -2.21 -13.79 -17.50
C ASP A 136 -2.36 -13.04 -18.84
N ILE A 137 -3.58 -12.65 -19.20
CA ILE A 137 -3.85 -11.82 -20.40
C ILE A 137 -3.18 -10.45 -20.29
N LEU A 138 -3.35 -9.76 -19.16
CA LEU A 138 -2.74 -8.45 -18.96
C LEU A 138 -1.20 -8.53 -18.86
N GLN A 139 -0.67 -9.59 -18.25
CA GLN A 139 0.77 -9.78 -18.13
C GLN A 139 1.46 -9.94 -19.49
N GLY A 140 0.78 -10.50 -20.50
CA GLY A 140 1.33 -10.67 -21.85
C GLY A 140 1.65 -9.35 -22.58
N VAL A 141 1.25 -8.19 -22.04
CA VAL A 141 1.43 -6.88 -22.67
C VAL A 141 2.38 -6.01 -21.86
N ASN A 142 3.51 -5.63 -22.47
CA ASN A 142 4.50 -4.75 -21.86
C ASN A 142 4.25 -3.29 -22.29
N VAL A 143 3.37 -2.60 -21.57
CA VAL A 143 2.91 -1.23 -21.90
C VAL A 143 4.03 -0.19 -21.81
N GLU A 144 5.11 -0.49 -21.09
CA GLU A 144 6.27 0.40 -20.94
C GLU A 144 6.92 0.75 -22.27
N THR A 145 7.01 -0.23 -23.18
CA THR A 145 7.65 -0.08 -24.48
C THR A 145 6.78 0.68 -25.49
N TYR A 146 5.49 0.86 -25.20
CA TYR A 146 4.54 1.46 -26.13
C TYR A 146 4.74 2.98 -26.24
N GLY A 147 5.10 3.46 -27.41
CA GLY A 147 5.30 4.89 -27.68
C GLY A 147 4.00 5.69 -27.80
N SER A 148 2.92 5.04 -28.21
CA SER A 148 1.63 5.66 -28.51
C SER A 148 0.78 6.03 -27.28
N LEU A 149 1.08 5.47 -26.12
CA LEU A 149 0.32 5.67 -24.90
C LEU A 149 0.86 6.85 -24.07
N SER A 150 -0.06 7.62 -23.48
CA SER A 150 0.29 8.66 -22.52
C SER A 150 0.85 8.06 -21.22
N LYS A 151 1.62 8.86 -20.46
CA LYS A 151 2.16 8.44 -19.17
C LYS A 151 1.06 7.95 -18.22
N ARG A 152 -0.09 8.66 -18.20
CA ARG A 152 -1.25 8.33 -17.37
C ARG A 152 -1.82 6.96 -17.70
N GLU A 153 -2.04 6.67 -18.98
CA GLU A 153 -2.58 5.39 -19.44
C GLU A 153 -1.62 4.22 -19.14
N LYS A 154 -0.30 4.44 -19.29
CA LYS A 154 0.70 3.42 -18.93
C LYS A 154 0.65 3.06 -17.46
N VAL A 155 0.65 4.07 -16.59
CA VAL A 155 0.59 3.87 -15.14
C VAL A 155 -0.72 3.16 -14.76
N ASP A 156 -1.85 3.63 -15.28
CA ASP A 156 -3.17 3.04 -14.98
C ASP A 156 -3.24 1.56 -15.41
N TYR A 157 -2.66 1.22 -16.57
CA TYR A 157 -2.58 -0.16 -17.03
C TYR A 157 -1.70 -1.04 -16.11
N ILE A 158 -0.52 -0.53 -15.70
CA ILE A 158 0.35 -1.25 -14.78
C ILE A 158 -0.33 -1.47 -13.42
N LEU A 159 -1.11 -0.49 -12.94
CA LEU A 159 -1.87 -0.62 -11.70
C LEU A 159 -2.94 -1.72 -11.79
N ASP A 160 -3.62 -1.85 -12.94
CA ASP A 160 -4.54 -2.95 -13.17
C ASP A 160 -3.82 -4.30 -13.17
N GLN A 161 -2.61 -4.39 -13.77
CA GLN A 161 -1.77 -5.59 -13.71
C GLN A 161 -1.41 -5.96 -12.27
N VAL A 162 -0.96 -4.99 -11.47
CA VAL A 162 -0.59 -5.21 -10.07
C VAL A 162 -1.80 -5.70 -9.27
N ARG A 163 -2.96 -5.05 -9.42
CA ARG A 163 -4.20 -5.42 -8.74
C ARG A 163 -4.60 -6.88 -9.03
N LEU A 164 -4.58 -7.28 -10.29
CA LEU A 164 -4.95 -8.65 -10.68
C LEU A 164 -3.91 -9.69 -10.24
N MET A 165 -2.62 -9.33 -10.19
CA MET A 165 -1.58 -10.21 -9.66
C MET A 165 -1.74 -10.41 -8.15
N LEU A 166 -2.09 -9.37 -7.39
CA LEU A 166 -2.39 -9.48 -5.96
C LEU A 166 -3.64 -10.34 -5.74
N ALA A 167 -4.69 -10.15 -6.52
CA ALA A 167 -5.91 -10.97 -6.46
C ALA A 167 -5.65 -12.45 -6.83
N LYS A 168 -4.70 -12.72 -7.73
CA LYS A 168 -4.24 -14.08 -8.07
C LYS A 168 -3.37 -14.69 -6.96
N GLY A 169 -2.77 -13.87 -6.07
CA GLY A 169 -1.85 -14.30 -5.02
C GLY A 169 -0.39 -14.39 -5.46
N ASP A 170 -0.03 -13.91 -6.64
CA ASP A 170 1.37 -13.87 -7.13
C ASP A 170 2.07 -12.59 -6.68
N ARG A 171 2.59 -12.60 -5.45
CA ARG A 171 3.25 -11.46 -4.80
C ARG A 171 4.51 -11.03 -5.50
N VAL A 172 5.34 -11.99 -5.94
CA VAL A 172 6.64 -11.70 -6.56
C VAL A 172 6.46 -10.90 -7.85
N ARG A 173 5.52 -11.31 -8.70
CA ARG A 173 5.23 -10.59 -9.95
C ARG A 173 4.58 -9.24 -9.69
N ALA A 174 3.67 -9.13 -8.72
CA ALA A 174 3.07 -7.86 -8.32
C ALA A 174 4.15 -6.85 -7.92
N TYR A 175 5.16 -7.26 -7.14
CA TYR A 175 6.28 -6.41 -6.75
C TYR A 175 7.18 -6.01 -7.93
N ILE A 176 7.48 -6.92 -8.84
CA ILE A 176 8.26 -6.60 -10.05
C ILE A 176 7.52 -5.57 -10.91
N LEU A 177 6.19 -5.72 -11.06
CA LEU A 177 5.36 -4.78 -11.82
C LEU A 177 5.26 -3.42 -11.12
N SER A 178 5.16 -3.39 -9.80
CA SER A 178 5.13 -2.12 -9.04
C SER A 178 6.42 -1.30 -9.24
N LYS A 179 7.59 -1.95 -9.33
CA LYS A 179 8.87 -1.28 -9.60
C LYS A 179 8.98 -0.65 -10.99
N LYS A 180 8.16 -1.10 -11.95
CA LYS A 180 8.11 -0.50 -13.28
C LYS A 180 7.49 0.89 -13.27
N VAL A 181 6.68 1.20 -12.25
CA VAL A 181 6.12 2.53 -12.05
C VAL A 181 7.19 3.45 -11.45
N GLN A 182 7.56 4.49 -12.19
CA GLN A 182 8.53 5.46 -11.69
C GLN A 182 7.86 6.35 -10.62
N ARG A 183 8.32 6.25 -9.38
CA ARG A 183 7.78 7.07 -8.27
C ARG A 183 7.86 8.58 -8.53
N LYS A 184 8.83 9.05 -9.35
CA LYS A 184 8.98 10.46 -9.72
C LYS A 184 7.81 10.95 -10.58
N THR A 185 7.29 10.14 -11.48
CA THR A 185 6.15 10.52 -12.34
C THR A 185 4.84 10.64 -11.54
N LEU A 186 4.71 9.90 -10.44
CA LEU A 186 3.54 10.00 -9.54
C LEU A 186 3.50 11.31 -8.73
N LEU A 187 4.58 12.11 -8.74
CA LEU A 187 4.61 13.43 -8.09
C LEU A 187 4.00 14.54 -8.97
N GLU A 188 3.74 14.27 -10.25
CA GLU A 188 3.06 15.19 -11.15
C GLU A 188 1.63 15.46 -10.66
N ASP A 189 1.17 16.71 -10.70
CA ASP A 189 -0.16 17.10 -10.18
C ASP A 189 -1.30 16.39 -10.89
N ASP A 190 -1.15 16.03 -12.17
CA ASP A 190 -2.17 15.34 -12.98
C ASP A 190 -2.36 13.85 -12.60
N LEU A 191 -1.42 13.28 -11.82
CA LEU A 191 -1.40 11.85 -11.49
C LEU A 191 -1.68 11.55 -10.01
N GLN A 192 -2.23 12.53 -9.27
CA GLN A 192 -2.50 12.38 -7.83
C GLN A 192 -3.46 11.20 -7.51
N ASP A 193 -4.49 11.01 -8.33
CA ASP A 193 -5.44 9.91 -8.18
C ASP A 193 -4.76 8.55 -8.34
N LEU A 194 -3.88 8.45 -9.35
CA LEU A 194 -3.12 7.21 -9.61
C LEU A 194 -2.08 6.97 -8.52
N LYS A 195 -1.51 8.04 -7.94
CA LYS A 195 -0.62 7.94 -6.78
C LYS A 195 -1.32 7.30 -5.60
N VAL A 196 -2.51 7.77 -5.24
CA VAL A 196 -3.30 7.19 -4.14
C VAL A 196 -3.64 5.73 -4.43
N ARG A 197 -4.05 5.42 -5.67
CA ARG A 197 -4.36 4.04 -6.09
C ARG A 197 -3.14 3.14 -6.02
N PHE A 198 -1.97 3.61 -6.47
CA PHE A 198 -0.71 2.88 -6.39
C PHE A 198 -0.35 2.52 -4.95
N TYR A 199 -0.35 3.52 -4.05
CA TYR A 199 0.03 3.27 -2.67
C TYR A 199 -0.99 2.40 -1.92
N LYS A 200 -2.29 2.47 -2.23
CA LYS A 200 -3.29 1.53 -1.69
C LYS A 200 -2.99 0.08 -2.07
N LEU A 201 -2.63 -0.18 -3.33
CA LEU A 201 -2.21 -1.52 -3.76
C LEU A 201 -0.89 -1.96 -3.09
N MET A 202 0.05 -1.04 -2.87
CA MET A 202 1.28 -1.35 -2.14
C MET A 202 1.02 -1.66 -0.67
N VAL A 203 0.06 -0.98 -0.04
CA VAL A 203 -0.39 -1.31 1.32
C VAL A 203 -0.94 -2.75 1.38
N GLU A 204 -1.79 -3.16 0.44
CA GLU A 204 -2.27 -4.54 0.35
C GLU A 204 -1.11 -5.54 0.21
N TYR A 205 -0.12 -5.22 -0.61
CA TYR A 205 1.07 -6.05 -0.78
C TYR A 205 1.89 -6.17 0.51
N HIS A 206 2.26 -5.04 1.14
CA HIS A 206 3.10 -5.04 2.34
C HIS A 206 2.38 -5.60 3.58
N VAL A 207 1.04 -5.55 3.65
CA VAL A 207 0.25 -6.28 4.66
C VAL A 207 0.44 -7.79 4.52
N LEU A 208 0.48 -8.30 3.28
CA LEU A 208 0.70 -9.73 3.03
C LEU A 208 2.13 -10.17 3.31
N GLU A 209 3.13 -9.29 3.13
CA GLU A 209 4.56 -9.58 3.39
C GLU A 209 4.98 -9.29 4.83
N ASP A 210 4.13 -8.63 5.63
CA ASP A 210 4.39 -8.29 7.05
C ASP A 210 5.57 -7.32 7.23
N GLU A 211 5.65 -6.29 6.37
CA GLU A 211 6.66 -5.25 6.38
C GLU A 211 6.12 -3.92 6.94
N PRO A 212 6.10 -3.72 8.27
CA PRO A 212 5.44 -2.56 8.88
C PRO A 212 6.11 -1.22 8.54
N PHE A 213 7.41 -1.20 8.28
CA PHE A 213 8.12 0.03 7.92
C PHE A 213 7.73 0.54 6.51
N GLU A 214 7.67 -0.35 5.54
CA GLU A 214 7.23 0.01 4.18
C GLU A 214 5.76 0.43 4.17
N LEU A 215 4.91 -0.24 4.99
CA LEU A 215 3.52 0.18 5.21
C LEU A 215 3.43 1.62 5.73
N ALA A 216 4.26 1.97 6.72
CA ALA A 216 4.29 3.32 7.26
C ALA A 216 4.70 4.35 6.19
N GLN A 217 5.68 4.02 5.33
CA GLN A 217 6.09 4.88 4.23
C GLN A 217 4.98 5.07 3.19
N ASP A 218 4.26 4.00 2.86
CA ASP A 218 3.16 4.05 1.89
C ASP A 218 1.99 4.91 2.42
N PHE A 219 1.60 4.74 3.69
CA PHE A 219 0.58 5.58 4.31
C PHE A 219 1.00 7.05 4.39
N PHE A 220 2.27 7.32 4.70
CA PHE A 220 2.79 8.69 4.69
C PHE A 220 2.82 9.28 3.27
N ALA A 221 3.11 8.48 2.26
CA ALA A 221 3.04 8.91 0.87
C ALA A 221 1.60 9.20 0.42
N ILE A 222 0.60 8.43 0.91
CA ILE A 222 -0.82 8.72 0.73
C ILE A 222 -1.17 10.05 1.41
N PHE A 223 -0.77 10.24 2.67
CA PHE A 223 -0.97 11.48 3.42
C PHE A 223 -0.41 12.71 2.70
N SER A 224 0.77 12.59 2.10
CA SER A 224 1.44 13.70 1.38
C SER A 224 0.76 14.10 0.05
N THR A 225 -0.34 13.43 -0.34
CA THR A 225 -1.05 13.71 -1.58
C THR A 225 -2.10 14.80 -1.38
N LYS A 226 -2.15 15.81 -2.26
CA LYS A 226 -3.05 16.97 -2.11
C LYS A 226 -4.52 16.58 -1.97
N CYS A 227 -5.01 15.65 -2.79
CA CYS A 227 -6.39 15.17 -2.71
C CYS A 227 -6.76 14.57 -1.34
N VAL A 228 -5.81 13.92 -0.67
CA VAL A 228 -6.02 13.34 0.65
C VAL A 228 -5.91 14.41 1.75
N LEU A 229 -5.07 15.42 1.57
CA LEU A 229 -4.94 16.52 2.52
C LEU A 229 -6.22 17.35 2.67
N ASP A 230 -7.04 17.41 1.63
CA ASP A 230 -8.31 18.14 1.59
C ASP A 230 -9.46 17.32 2.24
N ASP A 231 -9.37 16.01 2.31
CA ASP A 231 -10.35 15.10 2.92
C ASP A 231 -9.98 14.79 4.38
N GLU A 232 -10.81 15.28 5.32
CA GLU A 232 -10.53 15.14 6.76
C GLU A 232 -10.49 13.69 7.23
N ALA A 233 -11.37 12.83 6.73
CA ALA A 233 -11.40 11.43 7.12
C ALA A 233 -10.17 10.68 6.57
N ALA A 234 -9.84 10.90 5.30
CA ALA A 234 -8.75 10.21 4.63
C ALA A 234 -7.37 10.54 5.23
N TRP A 235 -7.08 11.81 5.54
CA TRP A 235 -5.78 12.13 6.13
C TRP A 235 -5.66 11.66 7.59
N ARG A 236 -6.79 11.64 8.36
CA ARG A 236 -6.79 11.09 9.72
C ARG A 236 -6.44 9.61 9.72
N ASP A 237 -7.08 8.83 8.85
CA ASP A 237 -6.82 7.41 8.72
C ASP A 237 -5.38 7.14 8.25
N ALA A 238 -4.89 7.88 7.26
CA ALA A 238 -3.54 7.73 6.75
C ALA A 238 -2.48 8.07 7.82
N LEU A 239 -2.66 9.17 8.57
CA LEU A 239 -1.69 9.61 9.57
C LEU A 239 -1.70 8.72 10.81
N SER A 240 -2.89 8.28 11.27
CA SER A 240 -3.00 7.33 12.38
C SER A 240 -2.40 5.97 12.02
N SER A 241 -2.63 5.48 10.79
CA SER A 241 -1.99 4.27 10.27
C SER A 241 -0.47 4.40 10.23
N THR A 242 0.04 5.52 9.74
CA THR A 242 1.49 5.79 9.72
C THR A 242 2.09 5.69 11.13
N ALA A 243 1.47 6.31 12.12
CA ALA A 243 1.97 6.28 13.51
C ALA A 243 1.97 4.87 14.10
N ILE A 244 0.91 4.11 13.87
CA ILE A 244 0.80 2.72 14.37
C ILE A 244 1.85 1.82 13.72
N PHE A 245 2.01 1.87 12.40
CA PHE A 245 2.97 1.02 11.69
C PHE A 245 4.43 1.40 11.98
N LEU A 246 4.72 2.68 12.24
CA LEU A 246 6.03 3.10 12.75
C LEU A 246 6.32 2.52 14.13
N ALA A 247 5.33 2.49 15.03
CA ALA A 247 5.49 1.88 16.35
C ALA A 247 5.66 0.35 16.28
N LEU A 248 5.08 -0.31 15.28
CA LEU A 248 5.20 -1.74 15.05
C LEU A 248 6.50 -2.13 14.32
N SER A 249 7.17 -1.20 13.66
CA SER A 249 8.38 -1.47 12.89
C SER A 249 9.59 -1.81 13.77
N ASP A 250 10.53 -2.58 13.21
CA ASP A 250 11.81 -2.83 13.84
C ASP A 250 12.60 -1.53 13.98
N HIS A 251 13.28 -1.39 15.12
CA HIS A 251 14.12 -0.23 15.31
C HIS A 251 15.30 -0.26 14.34
N ALA A 252 15.29 0.67 13.41
CA ALA A 252 16.37 0.97 12.50
C ALA A 252 16.60 2.50 12.49
N PRO A 253 17.79 2.96 12.12
CA PRO A 253 18.04 4.41 11.99
C PRO A 253 17.03 5.11 11.09
N GLY A 254 16.61 4.45 9.99
CA GLY A 254 15.60 4.98 9.08
C GLY A 254 14.20 5.11 9.70
N VAL A 255 13.82 4.21 10.61
CA VAL A 255 12.54 4.30 11.34
C VAL A 255 12.55 5.47 12.31
N SER A 256 13.65 5.63 13.08
CA SER A 256 13.83 6.75 14.00
C SER A 256 13.82 8.09 13.25
N ASP A 257 14.54 8.18 12.13
CA ASP A 257 14.51 9.37 11.25
C ASP A 257 13.11 9.70 10.74
N MET A 258 12.36 8.68 10.32
CA MET A 258 11.00 8.88 9.84
C MET A 258 10.05 9.31 10.97
N MET A 259 10.18 8.76 12.20
CA MET A 259 9.40 9.21 13.36
C MET A 259 9.65 10.70 13.66
N HIS A 260 10.91 11.11 13.71
CA HIS A 260 11.27 12.52 13.90
C HIS A 260 10.78 13.40 12.77
N ARG A 261 10.87 12.93 11.53
CA ARG A 261 10.38 13.66 10.36
C ARG A 261 8.87 13.86 10.40
N VAL A 262 8.09 12.84 10.75
CA VAL A 262 6.63 12.94 10.88
C VAL A 262 6.23 13.93 11.99
N LEU A 263 6.97 13.95 13.10
CA LEU A 263 6.74 14.89 14.21
C LEU A 263 7.13 16.33 13.85
N ALA A 264 8.13 16.54 12.99
CA ALA A 264 8.67 17.84 12.60
C ALA A 264 8.10 18.40 11.29
N ASP A 265 7.37 17.60 10.51
CA ASP A 265 6.83 18.02 9.21
C ASP A 265 5.78 19.10 9.38
N ALA A 266 5.94 20.21 8.64
CA ALA A 266 5.04 21.35 8.70
C ALA A 266 3.59 21.03 8.31
N ALA A 267 3.36 20.02 7.48
CA ALA A 267 2.04 19.58 7.09
C ALA A 267 1.43 18.57 8.08
N ALA A 268 2.25 17.69 8.65
CA ALA A 268 1.81 16.63 9.57
C ALA A 268 1.67 17.12 11.02
N ALA A 269 2.56 17.98 11.52
CA ALA A 269 2.57 18.43 12.91
C ALA A 269 1.23 19.03 13.38
N PRO A 270 0.60 20.02 12.67
CA PRO A 270 -0.67 20.58 13.11
C PRO A 270 -1.83 19.58 13.02
N LYS A 271 -1.77 18.63 12.09
CA LYS A 271 -2.77 17.56 11.94
C LYS A 271 -2.59 16.48 13.01
N LEU A 272 -1.35 16.23 13.44
CA LEU A 272 -1.05 15.32 14.54
C LEU A 272 -1.58 15.85 15.90
N ASP A 273 -1.64 17.17 16.08
CA ASP A 273 -2.25 17.77 17.27
C ASP A 273 -3.74 17.45 17.38
N ALA A 274 -4.43 17.24 16.26
CA ALA A 274 -5.80 16.76 16.21
C ALA A 274 -5.95 15.25 16.52
N LEU A 275 -4.83 14.50 16.57
CA LEU A 275 -4.77 13.07 16.88
C LEU A 275 -3.87 12.81 18.10
N PRO A 276 -4.33 13.16 19.32
CA PRO A 276 -3.47 13.11 20.52
C PRO A 276 -2.96 11.71 20.83
N THR A 277 -3.72 10.66 20.55
CA THR A 277 -3.33 9.27 20.76
C THR A 277 -2.15 8.85 19.86
N SER A 278 -2.20 9.18 18.57
CA SER A 278 -1.12 8.88 17.62
C SER A 278 0.14 9.69 17.90
N LYS A 279 -0.03 10.97 18.27
CA LYS A 279 1.08 11.84 18.67
C LYS A 279 1.79 11.30 19.93
N ALA A 280 1.01 10.95 20.96
CA ALA A 280 1.54 10.41 22.19
C ALA A 280 2.25 9.07 21.95
N LEU A 281 1.71 8.19 21.09
CA LEU A 281 2.35 6.93 20.71
C LEU A 281 3.72 7.16 20.07
N LEU A 282 3.83 8.06 19.09
CA LEU A 282 5.13 8.40 18.48
C LEU A 282 6.10 9.03 19.47
N ALA A 283 5.61 9.92 20.35
CA ALA A 283 6.43 10.54 21.39
C ALA A 283 7.00 9.51 22.36
N LEU A 284 6.24 8.48 22.77
CA LEU A 284 6.70 7.41 23.63
C LEU A 284 7.89 6.63 23.04
N PHE A 285 7.85 6.35 21.74
CA PHE A 285 8.95 5.66 21.06
C PHE A 285 10.14 6.55 20.69
N THR A 286 9.96 7.86 20.72
CA THR A 286 11.00 8.85 20.41
C THR A 286 11.75 9.28 21.68
N THR A 287 11.07 9.33 22.84
CA THR A 287 11.69 9.66 24.13
C THR A 287 12.44 8.46 24.71
N ASP A 288 13.60 8.73 25.33
CA ASP A 288 14.40 7.69 26.01
C ASP A 288 13.85 7.38 27.42
N GLU A 289 12.57 7.03 27.50
CA GLU A 289 11.89 6.68 28.75
C GLU A 289 11.37 5.24 28.70
N ILE A 290 11.21 4.61 29.87
CA ILE A 290 10.68 3.25 29.98
C ILE A 290 9.17 3.28 29.79
N ILE A 291 8.68 2.56 28.79
CA ILE A 291 7.25 2.43 28.49
C ILE A 291 6.66 1.32 29.35
N ALA A 292 5.64 1.64 30.16
CA ALA A 292 4.91 0.64 30.93
C ALA A 292 3.97 -0.16 30.01
N TYR A 293 3.99 -1.48 30.14
CA TYR A 293 3.07 -2.38 29.43
C TYR A 293 2.22 -3.15 30.47
N PRO A 294 0.89 -3.28 30.28
CA PRO A 294 0.07 -2.81 29.17
C PRO A 294 -0.10 -1.29 29.15
N MET A 295 -0.28 -0.73 27.93
CA MET A 295 -0.54 0.69 27.69
C MET A 295 -2.05 0.93 27.60
N PRO A 296 -2.80 1.21 28.69
CA PRO A 296 -4.26 1.24 28.66
C PRO A 296 -4.82 2.28 27.69
N ASP A 297 -4.14 3.44 27.59
CA ASP A 297 -4.63 4.57 26.79
C ASP A 297 -4.39 4.41 25.29
N HIS A 298 -3.34 3.67 24.91
CA HIS A 298 -2.94 3.51 23.51
C HIS A 298 -3.29 2.14 22.93
N GLN A 299 -3.35 1.10 23.77
CA GLN A 299 -3.60 -0.25 23.33
C GLN A 299 -4.96 -0.40 22.66
N ALA A 300 -6.02 0.19 23.24
CA ALA A 300 -7.36 0.18 22.66
C ALA A 300 -7.38 0.90 21.31
N ALA A 301 -6.71 2.05 21.17
CA ALA A 301 -6.65 2.79 19.92
C ALA A 301 -5.90 2.03 18.81
N VAL A 302 -4.86 1.27 19.19
CA VAL A 302 -4.12 0.43 18.26
C VAL A 302 -4.95 -0.81 17.85
N GLU A 303 -5.56 -1.48 18.83
CA GLU A 303 -6.36 -2.70 18.60
C GLU A 303 -7.64 -2.41 17.78
N ASP A 304 -8.26 -1.24 17.97
CA ASP A 304 -9.49 -0.86 17.28
C ASP A 304 -9.25 -0.26 15.89
N HIS A 305 -8.00 -0.07 15.49
CA HIS A 305 -7.69 0.58 14.21
C HIS A 305 -8.19 -0.23 13.00
N PRO A 306 -8.88 0.39 12.03
CA PRO A 306 -9.52 -0.31 10.90
C PRO A 306 -8.53 -1.14 10.07
N CYS A 307 -7.32 -0.66 9.83
CA CYS A 307 -6.29 -1.39 9.08
C CYS A 307 -5.88 -2.71 9.74
N LEU A 308 -5.85 -2.76 11.08
CA LEU A 308 -5.51 -3.97 11.81
C LEU A 308 -6.67 -4.97 11.84
N LYS A 309 -7.92 -4.49 11.88
CA LYS A 309 -9.13 -5.34 11.82
C LYS A 309 -9.35 -5.94 10.43
N THR A 310 -9.05 -5.20 9.37
CA THR A 310 -9.27 -5.64 7.98
C THR A 310 -8.28 -6.75 7.57
N ALA A 311 -7.13 -6.83 8.19
CA ALA A 311 -6.07 -7.77 7.85
C ALA A 311 -6.34 -9.23 8.29
N GLY A 312 -7.43 -9.49 9.02
CA GLY A 312 -7.79 -10.82 9.55
C GLY A 312 -7.29 -11.07 10.97
N ASP A 313 -7.99 -11.98 11.68
CA ASP A 313 -7.74 -12.23 13.11
C ASP A 313 -6.33 -12.74 13.40
N ASP A 314 -5.76 -13.59 12.54
CA ASP A 314 -4.39 -14.12 12.72
C ASP A 314 -3.32 -13.03 12.59
N VAL A 315 -3.49 -12.10 11.65
CA VAL A 315 -2.58 -10.97 11.43
C VAL A 315 -2.69 -9.99 12.59
N HIS A 316 -3.90 -9.72 13.05
CA HIS A 316 -4.15 -8.87 14.21
C HIS A 316 -3.45 -9.40 15.49
N LEU A 317 -3.59 -10.69 15.78
CA LEU A 317 -2.93 -11.34 16.92
C LEU A 317 -1.40 -11.28 16.80
N ARG A 318 -0.86 -11.45 15.60
CA ARG A 318 0.57 -11.35 15.33
C ARG A 318 1.08 -9.93 15.60
N TRP A 319 0.40 -8.91 15.12
CA TRP A 319 0.81 -7.52 15.33
C TRP A 319 0.70 -7.07 16.78
N LYS A 320 -0.30 -7.58 17.52
CA LYS A 320 -0.37 -7.36 18.97
C LYS A 320 0.85 -7.93 19.72
N LYS A 321 1.28 -9.14 19.37
CA LYS A 321 2.52 -9.73 19.91
C LYS A 321 3.75 -8.95 19.50
N THR A 322 3.77 -8.46 18.25
CA THR A 322 4.85 -7.62 17.74
C THR A 322 4.93 -6.32 18.52
N LEU A 323 3.82 -5.63 18.78
CA LEU A 323 3.81 -4.40 19.59
C LEU A 323 4.44 -4.63 20.97
N HIS A 324 4.04 -5.68 21.68
CA HIS A 324 4.66 -6.04 22.96
C HIS A 324 6.17 -6.23 22.83
N THR A 325 6.60 -6.99 21.82
CA THR A 325 8.03 -7.20 21.55
C THR A 325 8.75 -5.87 21.27
N ARG A 326 8.14 -4.93 20.54
CA ARG A 326 8.73 -3.60 20.25
C ARG A 326 8.87 -2.76 21.52
N VAL A 327 7.87 -2.75 22.39
CA VAL A 327 7.95 -2.07 23.69
C VAL A 327 9.09 -2.64 24.54
N VAL A 328 9.21 -3.96 24.63
CA VAL A 328 10.30 -4.60 25.36
C VAL A 328 11.66 -4.23 24.75
N GLN A 329 11.80 -4.28 23.43
CA GLN A 329 13.04 -3.89 22.73
C GLN A 329 13.39 -2.42 22.96
N HIS A 330 12.40 -1.53 22.96
CA HIS A 330 12.60 -0.12 23.29
C HIS A 330 13.12 0.03 24.72
N ASN A 331 12.47 -0.59 25.70
CA ASN A 331 12.86 -0.51 27.09
C ASN A 331 14.28 -1.07 27.34
N VAL A 332 14.65 -2.18 26.68
CA VAL A 332 16.02 -2.73 26.76
C VAL A 332 17.06 -1.73 26.23
N ARG A 333 16.75 -1.03 25.11
CA ARG A 333 17.65 0.01 24.56
C ARG A 333 17.81 1.19 25.51
N VAL A 334 16.71 1.65 26.11
CA VAL A 334 16.74 2.72 27.10
C VAL A 334 17.61 2.31 28.30
N VAL A 335 17.40 1.10 28.83
CA VAL A 335 18.23 0.58 29.92
C VAL A 335 19.70 0.50 29.51
N ALA A 336 20.03 -0.01 28.34
CA ALA A 336 21.39 -0.09 27.83
C ALA A 336 22.07 1.27 27.63
N LYS A 337 21.31 2.34 27.41
CA LYS A 337 21.82 3.70 27.30
C LYS A 337 22.23 4.27 28.67
N TYR A 338 21.47 3.94 29.71
CA TYR A 338 21.70 4.49 31.05
C TYR A 338 22.61 3.59 31.96
N TYR A 339 22.57 2.26 31.76
CA TYR A 339 23.31 1.31 32.59
C TYR A 339 24.49 0.71 31.83
N ARG A 340 25.70 0.77 32.42
CA ARG A 340 26.86 0.02 31.93
C ARG A 340 26.77 -1.46 32.29
N GLN A 341 26.25 -1.74 33.50
CA GLN A 341 26.04 -3.08 34.06
C GLN A 341 24.75 -3.09 34.86
N ILE A 342 23.98 -4.16 34.75
CA ILE A 342 22.74 -4.37 35.49
C ILE A 342 22.59 -5.85 35.83
N SER A 343 22.00 -6.17 36.99
CA SER A 343 21.63 -7.56 37.27
C SER A 343 20.44 -8.00 36.45
N VAL A 344 20.42 -9.25 36.01
CA VAL A 344 19.34 -9.80 35.17
C VAL A 344 17.99 -9.72 35.89
N ALA A 345 17.97 -9.97 37.22
CA ALA A 345 16.76 -9.82 38.03
C ALA A 345 16.22 -8.37 38.03
N ARG A 346 17.10 -7.37 38.12
CA ARG A 346 16.67 -5.95 38.03
C ARG A 346 16.20 -5.58 36.67
N LEU A 347 16.83 -6.09 35.62
CA LEU A 347 16.41 -5.89 34.23
C LEU A 347 15.00 -6.49 34.02
N ALA A 348 14.77 -7.72 34.45
CA ALA A 348 13.48 -8.39 34.38
C ALA A 348 12.36 -7.59 35.06
N ASN A 349 12.65 -7.08 36.28
CA ASN A 349 11.73 -6.22 37.02
C ASN A 349 11.40 -4.91 36.28
N LEU A 350 12.39 -4.27 35.64
CA LEU A 350 12.16 -3.04 34.85
C LEU A 350 11.32 -3.30 33.59
N LEU A 351 11.47 -4.49 32.99
CA LEU A 351 10.74 -4.89 31.80
C LEU A 351 9.35 -5.48 32.11
N GLY A 352 9.09 -5.83 33.39
CA GLY A 352 7.86 -6.54 33.78
C GLY A 352 7.80 -7.98 33.26
N LEU A 353 8.95 -8.63 33.03
CA LEU A 353 9.06 -9.97 32.45
C LEU A 353 9.74 -10.94 33.43
N SER A 354 9.67 -12.25 33.11
CA SER A 354 10.52 -13.23 33.78
C SER A 354 12.00 -13.09 33.37
N GLU A 355 12.92 -13.57 34.21
CA GLU A 355 14.36 -13.48 33.89
C GLU A 355 14.73 -14.21 32.60
N ASP A 356 14.14 -15.38 32.35
CA ASP A 356 14.35 -16.16 31.13
C ASP A 356 13.83 -15.47 29.87
N GLU A 357 12.70 -14.75 29.96
CA GLU A 357 12.16 -13.97 28.87
C GLU A 357 12.97 -12.74 28.56
N ALA A 358 13.41 -12.04 29.61
CA ALA A 358 14.29 -10.89 29.47
C ALA A 358 15.63 -11.29 28.81
N GLU A 359 16.24 -12.42 29.22
CA GLU A 359 17.44 -12.94 28.56
C GLU A 359 17.19 -13.32 27.09
N ARG A 360 16.07 -13.95 26.78
CA ARG A 360 15.72 -14.27 25.38
C ARG A 360 15.59 -13.03 24.50
N HIS A 361 14.91 -11.99 24.98
CA HIS A 361 14.77 -10.73 24.25
C HIS A 361 16.10 -10.03 24.03
N VAL A 362 16.95 -9.97 25.07
CA VAL A 362 18.32 -9.41 24.96
C VAL A 362 19.16 -10.21 23.98
N SER A 363 19.13 -11.54 24.06
CA SER A 363 19.85 -12.41 23.11
C SER A 363 19.42 -12.21 21.66
N HIS A 364 18.11 -12.07 21.42
CA HIS A 364 17.58 -11.78 20.11
C HIS A 364 18.07 -10.41 19.58
N MET A 365 18.06 -9.37 20.42
CA MET A 365 18.54 -8.04 20.04
C MET A 365 20.04 -8.01 19.74
N VAL A 366 20.84 -8.80 20.47
CA VAL A 366 22.29 -8.95 20.20
C VAL A 366 22.50 -9.68 18.87
N SER A 367 21.73 -10.73 18.61
CA SER A 367 21.82 -11.49 17.34
C SER A 367 21.44 -10.66 16.12
N SER A 368 20.47 -9.74 16.25
CA SER A 368 20.08 -8.78 15.22
C SER A 368 21.00 -7.57 15.08
N ASN A 369 22.14 -7.53 15.81
CA ASN A 369 23.06 -6.39 15.88
C ASN A 369 22.41 -5.06 16.34
N GLY A 370 21.26 -5.13 16.98
CA GLY A 370 20.58 -3.95 17.53
C GLY A 370 21.17 -3.43 18.82
N LEU A 371 21.92 -4.27 19.53
CA LEU A 371 22.49 -3.93 20.83
C LEU A 371 23.77 -4.77 21.11
N TYR A 372 24.74 -4.18 21.81
CA TYR A 372 25.83 -4.95 22.38
C TYR A 372 25.48 -5.32 23.81
N CYS A 373 25.50 -6.60 24.14
CA CYS A 373 25.37 -7.10 25.52
C CYS A 373 26.19 -8.36 25.72
N LYS A 374 26.84 -8.46 26.89
CA LYS A 374 27.52 -9.66 27.36
C LYS A 374 26.88 -10.08 28.68
N ILE A 375 26.33 -11.29 28.74
CA ILE A 375 25.63 -11.82 29.90
C ILE A 375 26.56 -12.78 30.61
N ASP A 376 26.83 -12.51 31.88
CA ASP A 376 27.50 -13.40 32.80
C ASP A 376 26.44 -14.13 33.64
N ARG A 377 26.09 -15.37 33.22
CA ARG A 377 25.06 -16.16 33.87
C ARG A 377 25.39 -16.55 35.32
N PRO A 378 26.63 -17.02 35.65
CA PRO A 378 27.00 -17.31 37.02
C PRO A 378 26.88 -16.14 37.99
N ALA A 379 27.21 -14.94 37.52
CA ALA A 379 27.09 -13.71 38.32
C ALA A 379 25.70 -13.05 38.19
N GLY A 380 24.85 -13.45 37.22
CA GLY A 380 23.56 -12.85 36.97
C GLY A 380 23.65 -11.40 36.51
N ILE A 381 24.71 -11.01 35.76
CA ILE A 381 25.00 -9.63 35.38
C ILE A 381 24.98 -9.50 33.85
N ALA A 382 24.28 -8.51 33.35
CA ALA A 382 24.31 -8.08 31.96
C ALA A 382 25.16 -6.81 31.79
N GLN A 383 26.12 -6.82 30.88
CA GLN A 383 27.01 -5.70 30.55
C GLN A 383 26.72 -5.18 29.17
N PHE A 384 26.35 -3.91 29.07
CA PHE A 384 26.01 -3.24 27.78
C PHE A 384 27.17 -2.46 27.17
N HIS A 385 28.25 -2.27 27.91
CA HIS A 385 29.40 -1.52 27.44
C HIS A 385 30.29 -2.36 26.54
N LYS A 386 30.45 -1.92 25.28
CA LYS A 386 31.40 -2.51 24.34
C LYS A 386 32.81 -2.05 24.71
N PRO A 387 33.75 -2.96 25.03
CA PRO A 387 35.14 -2.57 25.28
C PRO A 387 35.74 -1.96 24.00
N LYS A 388 36.48 -0.88 24.15
CA LYS A 388 37.22 -0.28 23.03
C LYS A 388 38.23 -1.28 22.49
N PRO A 389 38.43 -1.38 21.17
CA PRO A 389 39.50 -2.20 20.60
C PRO A 389 40.88 -1.68 21.06
N PRO A 390 41.89 -2.56 21.19
CA PRO A 390 43.20 -2.18 21.65
C PRO A 390 43.85 -1.04 20.87
N ASP A 391 43.65 -0.99 19.58
CA ASP A 391 44.21 0.03 18.71
C ASP A 391 43.63 1.42 19.01
N GLU A 392 42.33 1.51 19.30
CA GLU A 392 41.68 2.77 19.68
C GLU A 392 42.14 3.27 21.05
N VAL A 393 42.38 2.35 22.00
CA VAL A 393 42.95 2.68 23.33
C VAL A 393 44.37 3.21 23.18
N LEU A 394 45.20 2.60 22.32
CA LEU A 394 46.54 3.05 22.03
C LEU A 394 46.57 4.43 21.34
N GLN A 395 45.64 4.66 20.45
CA GLN A 395 45.51 5.94 19.75
C GLN A 395 45.05 7.06 20.67
N ASP A 396 44.09 6.81 21.56
CA ASP A 396 43.66 7.75 22.60
C ASP A 396 44.86 8.08 23.53
N TRP A 397 45.61 7.09 23.95
CA TRP A 397 46.80 7.27 24.80
C TRP A 397 47.89 8.07 24.10
N ALA A 398 48.21 7.79 22.84
CA ALA A 398 49.14 8.57 22.05
C ALA A 398 48.70 10.04 21.91
N GLY A 399 47.40 10.27 21.72
CA GLY A 399 46.80 11.60 21.67
C GLY A 399 46.95 12.36 23.01
N ASP A 400 46.74 11.69 24.12
CA ASP A 400 46.89 12.30 25.46
C ASP A 400 48.36 12.61 25.80
N ILE A 401 49.29 11.75 25.41
CA ILE A 401 50.74 12.04 25.52
C ILE A 401 51.10 13.28 24.69
N SER A 402 50.60 13.38 23.44
CA SER A 402 50.86 14.57 22.60
C SER A 402 50.28 15.84 23.20
N LYS A 403 49.11 15.81 23.79
CA LYS A 403 48.55 16.98 24.52
C LYS A 403 49.42 17.36 25.74
N MET A 404 49.87 16.36 26.48
CA MET A 404 50.77 16.61 27.63
C MET A 404 52.10 17.26 27.22
N LEU A 405 52.72 16.76 26.14
CA LEU A 405 53.96 17.36 25.59
C LEU A 405 53.76 18.81 25.15
N ASN A 406 52.64 19.08 24.47
CA ASN A 406 52.29 20.46 24.05
C ASN A 406 52.11 21.40 25.26
N LEU A 407 51.47 20.90 26.36
CA LEU A 407 51.32 21.70 27.57
C LEU A 407 52.66 21.96 28.24
N VAL A 408 53.56 20.97 28.29
CA VAL A 408 54.94 21.13 28.84
C VAL A 408 55.72 22.15 27.98
N GLU A 409 55.64 22.03 26.64
CA GLU A 409 56.30 22.99 25.76
C GLU A 409 55.79 24.41 25.98
N MET A 410 54.47 24.61 26.02
CA MET A 410 53.86 25.90 26.33
C MET A 410 54.33 26.45 27.69
N THR A 411 54.40 25.58 28.71
CA THR A 411 54.90 25.98 30.04
C THR A 411 56.35 26.44 29.98
N CYS A 412 57.22 25.69 29.28
CA CYS A 412 58.62 26.07 29.07
C CYS A 412 58.73 27.41 28.35
N HIS A 413 57.91 27.66 27.29
CA HIS A 413 57.90 28.93 26.63
C HIS A 413 57.46 30.09 27.53
N LEU A 414 56.45 29.88 28.38
CA LEU A 414 56.03 30.90 29.35
C LEU A 414 57.12 31.20 30.39
N ILE A 415 57.77 30.15 30.92
CA ILE A 415 58.90 30.33 31.85
C ILE A 415 60.03 31.10 31.20
N ASN A 416 60.43 30.75 29.99
CA ASN A 416 61.50 31.47 29.26
C ASN A 416 61.09 32.94 29.01
N LYS A 417 59.84 33.21 28.63
CA LYS A 417 59.32 34.53 28.49
C LYS A 417 59.40 35.35 29.77
N GLU A 418 58.93 34.82 30.88
CA GLU A 418 59.02 35.47 32.19
C GLU A 418 60.46 35.67 32.62
N SER A 419 61.35 34.70 32.44
CA SER A 419 62.77 34.83 32.69
C SER A 419 63.46 35.94 31.88
N MET A 420 63.05 36.13 30.60
CA MET A 420 63.56 37.23 29.77
C MET A 420 63.02 38.58 30.23
N LEU A 421 61.77 38.68 30.64
CA LEU A 421 61.15 39.93 31.08
C LEU A 421 61.70 40.42 32.42
N HIS A 422 62.04 39.49 33.34
CA HIS A 422 62.48 39.79 34.71
C HIS A 422 63.95 39.42 34.96
N LYS A 423 64.76 39.44 33.91
CA LYS A 423 66.19 39.09 33.99
C LYS A 423 66.94 39.84 35.06
N ASP A 424 66.67 41.17 35.20
CA ASP A 424 67.32 42.04 36.19
C ASP A 424 66.89 41.72 37.64
N VAL A 425 65.77 41.13 37.88
CA VAL A 425 65.22 40.76 39.18
C VAL A 425 65.69 39.36 39.58
N LEU A 426 65.93 38.47 38.64
CA LEU A 426 66.38 37.08 38.91
C LEU A 426 67.91 36.92 39.01
N GLY A 427 68.68 37.99 38.69
CA GLY A 427 70.14 37.98 38.79
C GLY A 427 70.87 37.00 37.86
N LEU A 428 70.17 36.60 36.71
CA LEU A 428 70.71 35.70 35.71
C LEU A 428 71.40 36.43 34.55
#